data_b1b1b38b950fc8c09a3f66bfffd38a72
#
_entry.id   b1b1b38b950fc8c09a3f66bfffd38a72
#
_cell.length_a   1.000
_cell.length_b   1.000
_cell.length_c   1.000
_cell.angle_alpha   90.00
_cell.angle_beta   90.00
_cell.angle_gamma   90.00
#
_symmetry.space_group_name_H-M   'P 1'
#
loop_
_entity.id
_entity.type
_entity.pdbx_description
1 polymer ?
#
loop_
_entity_poly.entity_id
_entity_poly.type
_entity_poly.pdbx_seq_one_letter_code
_entity_poly.pdbx_strand_id
1 'polypeptide(L)'
;MLWIALAIAASIAAGVEAERRRGARAGVWARGILKFLLYVVMPFVAFFNIARLEVTADVGAGIAFGWTALVLTALFGWLIGRRLLHLEAPTAGVLAIVGLQANTGLMGVAVAGAVLGFSHVSEAVAYDALVQQPVFFIGSFAIAAATGTRAGETVPERIRAFFVRNPPLLAVALALVAPEALAPDVLVDASRVVVLFVPVLGFFAVGVTLAEEAEDGALKFPPPFTPQIGVAVLLRSLVAPLVLLGIAAPFIDLPGAFLLAATMPAGLHIVVLAHVYGLDVPFAAGAIVWTTMVAVPILLVASVIV
;
A
#
# COMPACT_ATOMS: atom_id res chain seq x y z
N MET A 1 8.37 11.21 -14.02
CA MET A 1 7.14 10.40 -13.78
C MET A 1 6.80 9.42 -14.88
N LEU A 2 6.78 9.84 -16.17
CA LEU A 2 6.49 8.90 -17.27
C LEU A 2 7.36 7.63 -17.21
N TRP A 3 8.64 7.75 -16.90
CA TRP A 3 9.55 6.61 -16.76
C TRP A 3 9.16 5.66 -15.62
N ILE A 4 8.62 6.15 -14.48
CA ILE A 4 8.17 5.30 -13.37
C ILE A 4 6.93 4.50 -13.81
N ALA A 5 5.97 5.15 -14.44
CA ALA A 5 4.77 4.46 -14.95
C ALA A 5 5.10 3.42 -16.00
N LEU A 6 6.01 3.76 -16.93
CA LEU A 6 6.51 2.82 -17.93
C LEU A 6 7.28 1.66 -17.28
N ALA A 7 8.10 1.95 -16.26
CA ALA A 7 8.82 0.94 -15.51
C ALA A 7 7.87 0.02 -14.76
N ILE A 8 6.81 0.55 -14.12
CA ILE A 8 5.77 -0.26 -13.45
C ILE A 8 5.06 -1.16 -14.47
N ALA A 9 4.57 -0.59 -15.58
CA ALA A 9 3.88 -1.35 -16.61
C ALA A 9 4.79 -2.43 -17.23
N ALA A 10 6.03 -2.09 -17.55
CA ALA A 10 7.02 -3.02 -18.06
C ALA A 10 7.35 -4.13 -17.04
N SER A 11 7.44 -3.78 -15.76
CA SER A 11 7.72 -4.73 -14.68
C SER A 11 6.58 -5.73 -14.51
N ILE A 12 5.32 -5.26 -14.53
CA ILE A 12 4.15 -6.15 -14.49
C ILE A 12 4.17 -7.09 -15.71
N ALA A 13 4.35 -6.53 -16.92
CA ALA A 13 4.40 -7.33 -18.15
C ALA A 13 5.54 -8.36 -18.12
N ALA A 14 6.72 -7.96 -17.63
CA ALA A 14 7.85 -8.87 -17.46
C ALA A 14 7.56 -9.97 -16.43
N GLY A 15 6.85 -9.66 -15.35
CA GLY A 15 6.41 -10.63 -14.36
C GLY A 15 5.42 -11.66 -14.94
N VAL A 16 4.39 -11.18 -15.65
CA VAL A 16 3.43 -12.04 -16.36
C VAL A 16 4.15 -12.96 -17.38
N GLU A 17 5.06 -12.41 -18.16
CA GLU A 17 5.81 -13.18 -19.14
C GLU A 17 6.76 -14.19 -18.49
N ALA A 18 7.37 -13.81 -17.33
CA ALA A 18 8.21 -14.73 -16.56
C ALA A 18 7.39 -15.92 -16.05
N GLU A 19 6.15 -15.71 -15.58
CA GLU A 19 5.26 -16.78 -15.15
C GLU A 19 4.91 -17.70 -16.32
N ARG A 20 4.46 -17.15 -17.44
CA ARG A 20 4.14 -17.93 -18.65
C ARG A 20 5.29 -18.81 -19.14
N ARG A 21 6.54 -18.33 -19.02
CA ARG A 21 7.74 -19.08 -19.48
C ARG A 21 8.32 -20.03 -18.45
N ARG A 22 8.20 -19.73 -17.16
CA ARG A 22 8.93 -20.40 -16.08
C ARG A 22 8.03 -21.05 -15.04
N GLY A 23 6.72 -20.74 -15.04
CA GLY A 23 5.74 -21.30 -14.11
C GLY A 23 6.19 -21.18 -12.66
N ALA A 24 6.08 -22.23 -11.89
CA ALA A 24 6.40 -22.25 -10.46
C ALA A 24 7.77 -21.65 -10.06
N ARG A 25 8.76 -21.62 -10.99
CA ARG A 25 10.05 -20.98 -10.73
C ARG A 25 9.92 -19.45 -10.64
N ALA A 26 9.08 -18.85 -11.46
CA ALA A 26 8.80 -17.41 -11.39
C ALA A 26 8.12 -17.06 -10.07
N GLY A 27 7.18 -17.86 -9.59
CA GLY A 27 6.55 -17.73 -8.28
C GLY A 27 7.58 -17.76 -7.12
N VAL A 28 8.57 -18.66 -7.21
CA VAL A 28 9.69 -18.68 -6.23
C VAL A 28 10.49 -17.39 -6.27
N TRP A 29 10.80 -16.85 -7.44
CA TRP A 29 11.49 -15.56 -7.58
C TRP A 29 10.68 -14.42 -7.03
N ALA A 30 9.38 -14.33 -7.37
CA ALA A 30 8.48 -13.27 -6.88
C ALA A 30 8.44 -13.26 -5.34
N ARG A 31 8.25 -14.41 -4.72
CA ARG A 31 8.28 -14.53 -3.24
C ARG A 31 9.64 -14.17 -2.65
N GLY A 32 10.75 -14.53 -3.33
CA GLY A 32 12.11 -14.14 -2.94
C GLY A 32 12.32 -12.63 -2.99
N ILE A 33 11.89 -11.98 -4.07
CA ILE A 33 11.95 -10.53 -4.25
C ILE A 33 11.13 -9.81 -3.16
N LEU A 34 9.89 -10.23 -2.92
CA LEU A 34 9.05 -9.62 -1.88
C LEU A 34 9.66 -9.76 -0.48
N LYS A 35 10.26 -10.93 -0.17
CA LYS A 35 11.00 -11.11 1.08
C LYS A 35 12.22 -10.19 1.15
N PHE A 36 13.01 -10.08 0.09
CA PHE A 36 14.16 -9.18 0.04
C PHE A 36 13.74 -7.72 0.24
N LEU A 37 12.68 -7.29 -0.44
CA LEU A 37 12.13 -5.94 -0.24
C LEU A 37 11.72 -5.73 1.22
N LEU A 38 10.95 -6.65 1.80
CA LEU A 38 10.42 -6.52 3.15
C LEU A 38 11.50 -6.59 4.24
N TYR A 39 12.45 -7.53 4.12
CA TYR A 39 13.41 -7.82 5.20
C TYR A 39 14.74 -7.08 5.07
N VAL A 40 15.06 -6.53 3.90
CA VAL A 40 16.34 -5.84 3.65
C VAL A 40 16.12 -4.40 3.20
N VAL A 41 15.42 -4.21 2.08
CA VAL A 41 15.31 -2.89 1.45
C VAL A 41 14.47 -1.94 2.28
N MET A 42 13.26 -2.35 2.68
CA MET A 42 12.36 -1.47 3.43
C MET A 42 12.87 -1.11 4.83
N PRO A 43 13.49 -2.02 5.63
CA PRO A 43 14.15 -1.62 6.88
C PRO A 43 15.30 -0.64 6.69
N PHE A 44 16.12 -0.82 5.64
CA PHE A 44 17.17 0.12 5.29
C PHE A 44 16.60 1.50 4.97
N VAL A 45 15.61 1.57 4.07
CA VAL A 45 14.93 2.82 3.71
C VAL A 45 14.27 3.46 4.93
N ALA A 46 13.56 2.67 5.74
CA ALA A 46 12.85 3.16 6.91
C ALA A 46 13.81 3.76 7.94
N PHE A 47 14.91 3.08 8.27
CA PHE A 47 15.86 3.56 9.24
C PHE A 47 16.47 4.91 8.84
N PHE A 48 17.06 5.00 7.65
CA PHE A 48 17.80 6.19 7.24
C PHE A 48 16.90 7.40 6.98
N ASN A 49 15.66 7.19 6.54
CA ASN A 49 14.74 8.29 6.32
C ASN A 49 14.08 8.76 7.62
N ILE A 50 13.74 7.86 8.55
CA ILE A 50 13.15 8.26 9.84
C ILE A 50 14.18 8.87 10.78
N ALA A 51 15.43 8.41 10.78
CA ALA A 51 16.49 9.03 11.58
C ALA A 51 16.79 10.51 11.20
N ARG A 52 16.35 10.94 10.03
CA ARG A 52 16.46 12.33 9.53
C ARG A 52 15.09 12.99 9.36
N LEU A 53 14.04 12.39 9.90
CA LEU A 53 12.71 12.98 9.87
C LEU A 53 12.61 14.10 10.90
N GLU A 54 12.32 15.30 10.46
CA GLU A 54 11.93 16.39 11.34
C GLU A 54 10.48 16.16 11.80
N VAL A 55 10.33 15.74 13.07
CA VAL A 55 9.01 15.52 13.67
C VAL A 55 8.42 16.86 14.08
N THR A 56 7.74 17.53 13.14
CA THR A 56 6.98 18.75 13.41
C THR A 56 5.61 18.41 14.05
N ALA A 57 4.95 19.40 14.61
CA ALA A 57 3.59 19.25 15.12
C ALA A 57 2.62 18.78 14.01
N ASP A 58 2.80 19.28 12.78
CA ASP A 58 1.96 18.93 11.62
C ASP A 58 2.16 17.48 11.18
N VAL A 59 3.40 16.96 11.20
CA VAL A 59 3.68 15.55 10.93
C VAL A 59 3.02 14.67 11.98
N GLY A 60 3.16 15.01 13.27
CA GLY A 60 2.56 14.24 14.37
C GLY A 60 1.01 14.23 14.32
N ALA A 61 0.40 15.39 14.12
CA ALA A 61 -1.05 15.51 13.96
C ALA A 61 -1.52 14.83 12.66
N GLY A 62 -0.76 14.94 11.58
CA GLY A 62 -1.04 14.27 10.30
C GLY A 62 -1.12 12.75 10.42
N ILE A 63 -0.31 12.12 11.29
CA ILE A 63 -0.42 10.69 11.60
C ILE A 63 -1.78 10.36 12.23
N ALA A 64 -2.24 11.15 13.20
CA ALA A 64 -3.53 10.95 13.85
C ALA A 64 -4.71 11.17 12.87
N PHE A 65 -4.63 12.20 12.04
CA PHE A 65 -5.60 12.43 10.97
C PHE A 65 -5.56 11.31 9.92
N GLY A 66 -4.38 10.80 9.59
CA GLY A 66 -4.21 9.67 8.69
C GLY A 66 -4.95 8.41 9.18
N TRP A 67 -4.79 8.05 10.45
CA TRP A 67 -5.54 6.94 11.05
C TRP A 67 -7.05 7.18 10.99
N THR A 68 -7.49 8.37 11.38
CA THR A 68 -8.91 8.73 11.37
C THR A 68 -9.49 8.65 9.97
N ALA A 69 -8.78 9.19 8.96
CA ALA A 69 -9.21 9.17 7.57
C ALA A 69 -9.35 7.73 7.03
N LEU A 70 -8.39 6.86 7.33
CA LEU A 70 -8.43 5.47 6.89
C LEU A 70 -9.60 4.72 7.52
N VAL A 71 -9.84 4.90 8.83
CA VAL A 71 -10.99 4.29 9.52
C VAL A 71 -12.31 4.78 8.95
N LEU A 72 -12.47 6.09 8.73
CA LEU A 72 -13.67 6.65 8.12
C LEU A 72 -13.88 6.13 6.69
N THR A 73 -12.83 6.04 5.90
CA THR A 73 -12.90 5.53 4.53
C THR A 73 -13.30 4.05 4.51
N ALA A 74 -12.78 3.24 5.43
CA ALA A 74 -13.21 1.85 5.59
C ALA A 74 -14.68 1.74 6.01
N LEU A 75 -15.12 2.58 6.94
CA LEU A 75 -16.52 2.62 7.35
C LEU A 75 -17.44 2.99 6.19
N PHE A 76 -17.06 3.96 5.36
CA PHE A 76 -17.80 4.30 4.13
C PHE A 76 -17.85 3.10 3.17
N GLY A 77 -16.71 2.44 2.93
CA GLY A 77 -16.65 1.23 2.12
C GLY A 77 -17.60 0.14 2.62
N TRP A 78 -17.57 -0.12 3.93
CA TRP A 78 -18.48 -1.09 4.56
C TRP A 78 -19.95 -0.71 4.41
N LEU A 79 -20.31 0.53 4.74
CA LEU A 79 -21.69 1.00 4.68
C LEU A 79 -22.23 1.00 3.26
N ILE A 80 -21.44 1.47 2.28
CA ILE A 80 -21.80 1.43 0.86
C ILE A 80 -21.97 -0.03 0.42
N GLY A 81 -21.01 -0.89 0.74
CA GLY A 81 -21.08 -2.31 0.38
C GLY A 81 -22.33 -3.00 0.93
N ARG A 82 -22.60 -2.84 2.23
CA ARG A 82 -23.70 -3.55 2.88
C ARG A 82 -25.06 -2.94 2.64
N ARG A 83 -25.19 -1.60 2.61
CA ARG A 83 -26.49 -0.93 2.58
C ARG A 83 -26.93 -0.46 1.20
N LEU A 84 -25.97 -0.08 0.34
CA LEU A 84 -26.31 0.43 -1.01
C LEU A 84 -26.15 -0.67 -2.07
N LEU A 85 -25.05 -1.42 -2.03
CA LEU A 85 -24.77 -2.47 -3.02
C LEU A 85 -25.28 -3.84 -2.58
N HIS A 86 -25.77 -4.00 -1.35
CA HIS A 86 -26.26 -5.25 -0.78
C HIS A 86 -25.28 -6.43 -0.93
N LEU A 87 -23.97 -6.14 -0.87
CA LEU A 87 -22.93 -7.15 -1.00
C LEU A 87 -22.94 -8.11 0.21
N GLU A 88 -22.53 -9.34 -0.02
CA GLU A 88 -22.28 -10.29 1.06
C GLU A 88 -21.13 -9.81 1.96
N ALA A 89 -21.05 -10.33 3.18
CA ALA A 89 -20.06 -9.89 4.16
C ALA A 89 -18.61 -10.01 3.67
N PRO A 90 -18.17 -11.11 3.00
CA PRO A 90 -16.82 -11.24 2.50
C PRO A 90 -16.46 -10.17 1.45
N THR A 91 -17.36 -9.87 0.51
CA THR A 91 -17.15 -8.85 -0.52
C THR A 91 -17.17 -7.44 0.06
N ALA A 92 -18.12 -7.14 0.96
CA ALA A 92 -18.16 -5.86 1.66
C ALA A 92 -16.93 -5.65 2.56
N GLY A 93 -16.42 -6.72 3.16
CA GLY A 93 -15.17 -6.74 3.91
C GLY A 93 -13.97 -6.32 3.04
N VAL A 94 -13.87 -6.87 1.84
CA VAL A 94 -12.84 -6.44 0.86
C VAL A 94 -12.98 -4.95 0.54
N LEU A 95 -14.20 -4.46 0.29
CA LEU A 95 -14.42 -3.05 -0.04
C LEU A 95 -14.00 -2.12 1.12
N ALA A 96 -14.27 -2.52 2.37
CA ALA A 96 -13.81 -1.79 3.55
C ALA A 96 -12.27 -1.82 3.65
N ILE A 97 -11.64 -2.98 3.41
CA ILE A 97 -10.17 -3.11 3.43
C ILE A 97 -9.53 -2.31 2.30
N VAL A 98 -10.14 -2.21 1.13
CA VAL A 98 -9.70 -1.30 0.04
C VAL A 98 -9.68 0.15 0.52
N GLY A 99 -10.67 0.58 1.30
CA GLY A 99 -10.67 1.90 1.93
C GLY A 99 -9.51 2.13 2.90
N LEU A 100 -9.09 1.07 3.62
CA LEU A 100 -7.98 1.09 4.58
C LEU A 100 -6.61 1.01 3.94
N GLN A 101 -6.47 0.20 2.88
CA GLN A 101 -5.17 -0.25 2.39
C GLN A 101 -4.76 0.45 1.11
N ALA A 102 -3.78 1.37 1.24
CA ALA A 102 -3.07 1.97 0.12
C ALA A 102 -1.72 1.28 -0.14
N ASN A 103 -1.28 1.29 -1.37
CA ASN A 103 0.05 0.83 -1.77
C ASN A 103 1.10 1.92 -1.50
N THR A 104 1.30 2.26 -0.23
CA THR A 104 2.21 3.34 0.18
C THR A 104 3.67 2.88 0.16
N GLY A 105 3.98 1.68 0.62
CA GLY A 105 5.35 1.17 0.71
C GLY A 105 5.98 0.88 -0.65
N LEU A 106 5.30 0.11 -1.53
CA LEU A 106 5.87 -0.26 -2.82
C LEU A 106 5.76 0.85 -3.88
N MET A 107 4.77 1.73 -3.76
CA MET A 107 4.52 2.78 -4.76
C MET A 107 4.60 4.18 -4.17
N GLY A 108 3.94 4.43 -3.05
CA GLY A 108 3.77 5.78 -2.50
C GLY A 108 5.08 6.47 -2.16
N VAL A 109 6.01 5.77 -1.49
CA VAL A 109 7.31 6.34 -1.10
C VAL A 109 8.14 6.70 -2.34
N ALA A 110 8.18 5.83 -3.35
CA ALA A 110 8.90 6.10 -4.59
C ALA A 110 8.26 7.24 -5.41
N VAL A 111 6.93 7.29 -5.45
CA VAL A 111 6.19 8.35 -6.14
C VAL A 111 6.38 9.69 -5.41
N ALA A 112 6.38 9.71 -4.07
CA ALA A 112 6.69 10.92 -3.31
C ALA A 112 8.07 11.48 -3.64
N GLY A 113 9.09 10.64 -3.64
CA GLY A 113 10.45 11.06 -4.04
C GLY A 113 10.56 11.59 -5.47
N ALA A 114 9.76 11.05 -6.38
CA ALA A 114 9.79 11.43 -7.79
C ALA A 114 8.91 12.64 -8.14
N VAL A 115 7.80 12.87 -7.42
CA VAL A 115 6.85 13.97 -7.68
C VAL A 115 7.16 15.18 -6.82
N LEU A 116 7.34 14.95 -5.52
CA LEU A 116 7.52 16.02 -4.53
C LEU A 116 8.99 16.31 -4.26
N GLY A 117 9.90 15.40 -4.67
CA GLY A 117 11.32 15.50 -4.42
C GLY A 117 11.80 14.65 -3.24
N PHE A 118 13.11 14.40 -3.19
CA PHE A 118 13.72 13.51 -2.21
C PHE A 118 13.59 13.99 -0.75
N SER A 119 13.39 15.27 -0.50
CA SER A 119 13.12 15.81 0.83
C SER A 119 11.85 15.25 1.47
N HIS A 120 10.84 14.91 0.65
CA HIS A 120 9.55 14.37 1.10
C HIS A 120 9.53 12.86 1.30
N VAL A 121 10.61 12.15 0.99
CA VAL A 121 10.70 10.67 1.17
C VAL A 121 10.57 10.29 2.64
N SER A 122 11.16 11.08 3.54
CA SER A 122 11.08 10.80 5.00
C SER A 122 9.63 10.87 5.52
N GLU A 123 8.86 11.86 5.08
CA GLU A 123 7.43 11.99 5.42
C GLU A 123 6.61 10.83 4.83
N ALA A 124 6.88 10.45 3.56
CA ALA A 124 6.19 9.33 2.93
C ALA A 124 6.48 8.01 3.65
N VAL A 125 7.72 7.78 4.08
CA VAL A 125 8.11 6.62 4.90
C VAL A 125 7.43 6.66 6.26
N ALA A 126 7.34 7.85 6.89
CA ALA A 126 6.62 8.02 8.14
C ALA A 126 5.13 7.64 8.00
N TYR A 127 4.47 8.11 6.94
CA TYR A 127 3.09 7.73 6.68
C TYR A 127 2.94 6.21 6.47
N ASP A 128 3.79 5.60 5.66
CA ASP A 128 3.74 4.15 5.45
C ASP A 128 3.91 3.40 6.77
N ALA A 129 4.97 3.69 7.51
CA ALA A 129 5.34 2.93 8.70
C ALA A 129 4.45 3.21 9.92
N LEU A 130 4.02 4.47 10.12
CA LEU A 130 3.30 4.89 11.33
C LEU A 130 1.79 5.00 11.12
N VAL A 131 1.30 5.13 9.88
CA VAL A 131 -0.12 5.17 9.58
C VAL A 131 -0.58 3.87 8.92
N GLN A 132 0.02 3.53 7.78
CA GLN A 132 -0.49 2.44 6.95
C GLN A 132 -0.24 1.06 7.58
N GLN A 133 0.95 0.80 8.12
CA GLN A 133 1.29 -0.50 8.69
C GLN A 133 0.48 -0.85 9.95
N PRO A 134 0.33 0.04 10.96
CA PRO A 134 -0.55 -0.24 12.09
C PRO A 134 -1.99 -0.54 11.68
N VAL A 135 -2.52 0.26 10.77
CA VAL A 135 -3.90 0.07 10.26
C VAL A 135 -4.03 -1.23 9.47
N PHE A 136 -2.99 -1.66 8.76
CA PHE A 136 -2.98 -2.96 8.10
C PHE A 136 -3.09 -4.10 9.12
N PHE A 137 -2.17 -4.20 10.06
CA PHE A 137 -2.11 -5.33 10.98
C PHE A 137 -3.27 -5.36 11.99
N ILE A 138 -3.81 -4.21 12.37
CA ILE A 138 -4.92 -4.13 13.32
C ILE A 138 -6.25 -4.08 12.58
N GLY A 139 -6.46 -3.07 11.73
CA GLY A 139 -7.74 -2.79 11.09
C GLY A 139 -8.12 -3.80 10.01
N SER A 140 -7.22 -4.03 9.04
CA SER A 140 -7.54 -4.93 7.93
C SER A 140 -7.70 -6.37 8.38
N PHE A 141 -6.85 -6.84 9.30
CA PHE A 141 -7.00 -8.18 9.89
C PHE A 141 -8.27 -8.31 10.73
N ALA A 142 -8.66 -7.27 11.47
CA ALA A 142 -9.91 -7.27 12.23
C ALA A 142 -11.13 -7.36 11.31
N ILE A 143 -11.17 -6.57 10.22
CA ILE A 143 -12.24 -6.63 9.23
C ILE A 143 -12.25 -8.00 8.56
N ALA A 144 -11.10 -8.51 8.12
CA ALA A 144 -11.00 -9.80 7.46
C ALA A 144 -11.49 -10.95 8.38
N ALA A 145 -11.12 -10.93 9.67
CA ALA A 145 -11.57 -11.92 10.64
C ALA A 145 -13.09 -11.84 10.93
N ALA A 146 -13.66 -10.61 10.92
CA ALA A 146 -15.07 -10.39 11.19
C ALA A 146 -15.98 -10.72 9.99
N THR A 147 -15.46 -10.66 8.76
CA THR A 147 -16.27 -10.76 7.53
C THR A 147 -15.93 -11.96 6.67
N GLY A 148 -14.81 -12.61 6.91
CA GLY A 148 -14.36 -13.79 6.17
C GLY A 148 -15.08 -15.08 6.58
N THR A 149 -14.99 -16.07 5.71
CA THR A 149 -15.62 -17.40 5.89
C THR A 149 -14.67 -18.42 6.52
N ARG A 150 -13.40 -18.08 6.73
CA ARG A 150 -12.38 -18.96 7.32
C ARG A 150 -11.86 -18.37 8.62
N ALA A 151 -11.55 -19.24 9.59
CA ALA A 151 -10.84 -18.83 10.80
C ALA A 151 -9.41 -18.41 10.44
N GLY A 152 -9.03 -17.21 10.83
CA GLY A 152 -7.68 -16.70 10.68
C GLY A 152 -6.90 -16.74 12.00
N GLU A 153 -5.76 -16.03 12.03
CA GLU A 153 -4.93 -15.88 13.23
C GLU A 153 -5.71 -15.22 14.39
N THR A 154 -5.46 -15.68 15.60
CA THR A 154 -6.01 -15.06 16.83
C THR A 154 -5.46 -13.66 17.06
N VAL A 155 -6.12 -12.85 17.90
CA VAL A 155 -5.67 -11.49 18.22
C VAL A 155 -4.23 -11.47 18.76
N PRO A 156 -3.82 -12.33 19.72
CA PRO A 156 -2.42 -12.39 20.18
C PRO A 156 -1.42 -12.75 19.08
N GLU A 157 -1.77 -13.68 18.19
CA GLU A 157 -0.92 -14.06 17.06
C GLU A 157 -0.72 -12.90 16.07
N ARG A 158 -1.79 -12.12 15.82
CA ARG A 158 -1.71 -10.92 14.97
C ARG A 158 -0.85 -9.83 15.58
N ILE A 159 -0.99 -9.56 16.89
CA ILE A 159 -0.15 -8.61 17.61
C ILE A 159 1.31 -9.05 17.53
N ARG A 160 1.59 -10.33 17.78
CA ARG A 160 2.94 -10.87 17.65
C ARG A 160 3.47 -10.73 16.22
N ALA A 161 2.64 -11.02 15.20
CA ALA A 161 3.01 -10.89 13.79
C ALA A 161 3.32 -9.43 13.43
N PHE A 162 2.57 -8.46 13.96
CA PHE A 162 2.82 -7.03 13.76
C PHE A 162 4.23 -6.62 14.18
N PHE A 163 4.70 -7.09 15.33
CA PHE A 163 6.04 -6.76 15.81
C PHE A 163 7.13 -7.62 15.18
N VAL A 164 6.92 -8.93 15.04
CA VAL A 164 7.97 -9.87 14.62
C VAL A 164 8.13 -9.94 13.10
N ARG A 165 7.02 -9.79 12.35
CA ARG A 165 7.01 -9.91 10.88
C ARG A 165 7.01 -8.56 10.17
N ASN A 166 7.33 -7.47 10.90
CA ASN A 166 7.39 -6.12 10.34
C ASN A 166 8.77 -5.47 10.59
N PRO A 167 9.82 -5.93 9.91
CA PRO A 167 11.17 -5.38 10.07
C PRO A 167 11.26 -3.87 9.82
N PRO A 168 10.51 -3.26 8.86
CA PRO A 168 10.49 -1.81 8.70
C PRO A 168 10.03 -1.07 9.95
N LEU A 169 9.02 -1.59 10.68
CA LEU A 169 8.57 -0.99 11.94
C LEU A 169 9.66 -1.01 13.01
N LEU A 170 10.40 -2.12 13.13
CA LEU A 170 11.54 -2.20 14.05
C LEU A 170 12.64 -1.21 13.67
N ALA A 171 12.91 -1.06 12.38
CA ALA A 171 13.86 -0.07 11.87
C ALA A 171 13.42 1.36 12.20
N VAL A 172 12.13 1.68 12.06
CA VAL A 172 11.55 2.97 12.48
C VAL A 172 11.72 3.21 13.97
N ALA A 173 11.37 2.21 14.80
CA ALA A 173 11.50 2.34 16.27
C ALA A 173 12.96 2.59 16.70
N LEU A 174 13.92 1.92 16.06
CA LEU A 174 15.34 2.16 16.27
C LEU A 174 15.77 3.53 15.78
N ALA A 175 15.31 3.96 14.62
CA ALA A 175 15.64 5.25 14.01
C ALA A 175 15.18 6.45 14.86
N LEU A 176 14.00 6.36 15.49
CA LEU A 176 13.47 7.42 16.36
C LEU A 176 14.32 7.71 17.61
N VAL A 177 15.14 6.76 18.05
CA VAL A 177 16.03 6.91 19.20
C VAL A 177 17.52 6.93 18.81
N ALA A 178 17.83 6.77 17.53
CA ALA A 178 19.19 6.71 17.03
C ALA A 178 19.82 8.10 17.00
N PRO A 179 21.07 8.26 17.45
CA PRO A 179 21.82 9.50 17.23
C PRO A 179 22.03 9.74 15.72
N GLU A 180 22.01 10.99 15.30
CA GLU A 180 22.21 11.39 13.89
C GLU A 180 23.51 10.83 13.26
N ALA A 181 24.54 10.63 14.09
CA ALA A 181 25.80 10.04 13.66
C ALA A 181 25.65 8.63 13.04
N LEU A 182 24.59 7.89 13.37
CA LEU A 182 24.29 6.58 12.78
C LEU A 182 23.59 6.67 11.42
N ALA A 183 23.18 7.87 11.00
CA ALA A 183 22.54 8.12 9.70
C ALA A 183 23.36 9.14 8.88
N PRO A 184 24.59 8.79 8.42
CA PRO A 184 25.39 9.69 7.60
C PRO A 184 24.69 9.97 6.26
N ASP A 185 24.87 11.19 5.73
CA ASP A 185 24.18 11.70 4.53
C ASP A 185 24.29 10.77 3.33
N VAL A 186 25.48 10.16 3.15
CA VAL A 186 25.70 9.19 2.05
C VAL A 186 24.73 8.00 2.11
N LEU A 187 24.41 7.48 3.28
CA LEU A 187 23.48 6.35 3.46
C LEU A 187 22.03 6.82 3.35
N VAL A 188 21.73 8.02 3.82
CA VAL A 188 20.41 8.65 3.64
C VAL A 188 20.11 8.84 2.15
N ASP A 189 21.04 9.43 1.42
CA ASP A 189 20.89 9.67 -0.03
C ASP A 189 20.82 8.33 -0.80
N ALA A 190 21.65 7.36 -0.44
CA ALA A 190 21.58 6.01 -1.01
C ALA A 190 20.20 5.38 -0.77
N SER A 191 19.63 5.52 0.42
CA SER A 191 18.31 4.98 0.75
C SER A 191 17.19 5.62 -0.09
N ARG A 192 17.28 6.93 -0.35
CA ARG A 192 16.33 7.67 -1.20
C ARG A 192 16.41 7.25 -2.67
N VAL A 193 17.62 6.95 -3.16
CA VAL A 193 17.79 6.41 -4.53
C VAL A 193 17.25 4.99 -4.62
N VAL A 194 17.54 4.14 -3.63
CA VAL A 194 17.08 2.74 -3.60
C VAL A 194 15.56 2.65 -3.66
N VAL A 195 14.84 3.56 -3.01
CA VAL A 195 13.37 3.64 -3.04
C VAL A 195 12.80 3.64 -4.45
N LEU A 196 13.46 4.30 -5.41
CA LEU A 196 12.97 4.40 -6.78
C LEU A 196 12.95 3.04 -7.51
N PHE A 197 13.72 2.06 -7.05
CA PHE A 197 13.76 0.72 -7.62
C PHE A 197 12.76 -0.25 -6.96
N VAL A 198 12.22 0.10 -5.79
CA VAL A 198 11.24 -0.72 -5.07
C VAL A 198 10.01 -1.04 -5.93
N PRO A 199 9.38 -0.07 -6.65
CA PRO A 199 8.25 -0.36 -7.53
C PRO A 199 8.60 -1.36 -8.63
N VAL A 200 9.76 -1.24 -9.24
CA VAL A 200 10.19 -2.14 -10.34
C VAL A 200 10.18 -3.59 -9.87
N LEU A 201 10.83 -3.86 -8.75
CA LEU A 201 10.90 -5.21 -8.18
C LEU A 201 9.55 -5.68 -7.63
N GLY A 202 8.84 -4.79 -6.93
CA GLY A 202 7.53 -5.08 -6.35
C GLY A 202 6.51 -5.41 -7.43
N PHE A 203 6.39 -4.59 -8.46
CA PHE A 203 5.43 -4.80 -9.55
C PHE A 203 5.80 -5.96 -10.48
N PHE A 204 7.08 -6.31 -10.60
CA PHE A 204 7.45 -7.58 -11.23
C PHE A 204 6.86 -8.77 -10.46
N ALA A 205 7.04 -8.81 -9.14
CA ALA A 205 6.47 -9.86 -8.31
C ALA A 205 4.94 -9.89 -8.37
N VAL A 206 4.29 -8.71 -8.44
CA VAL A 206 2.84 -8.59 -8.69
C VAL A 206 2.43 -9.22 -10.00
N GLY A 207 3.16 -8.91 -11.09
CA GLY A 207 2.87 -9.47 -12.41
C GLY A 207 2.93 -11.00 -12.41
N VAL A 208 3.92 -11.59 -11.75
CA VAL A 208 4.02 -13.04 -11.56
C VAL A 208 2.81 -13.58 -10.79
N THR A 209 2.48 -12.98 -9.63
CA THR A 209 1.37 -13.44 -8.79
C THR A 209 0.02 -13.33 -9.51
N LEU A 210 -0.22 -12.25 -10.25
CA LEU A 210 -1.46 -12.09 -11.03
C LEU A 210 -1.58 -13.14 -12.14
N ALA A 211 -0.47 -13.51 -12.78
CA ALA A 211 -0.47 -14.56 -13.80
C ALA A 211 -0.70 -15.95 -13.20
N GLU A 212 -0.07 -16.25 -12.05
CA GLU A 212 -0.26 -17.49 -11.28
C GLU A 212 -1.75 -17.66 -10.89
N GLU A 213 -2.39 -16.64 -10.35
CA GLU A 213 -3.81 -16.64 -10.00
C GLU A 213 -4.75 -16.72 -11.22
N ALA A 214 -4.32 -16.20 -12.37
CA ALA A 214 -5.09 -16.29 -13.61
C ALA A 214 -5.04 -17.70 -14.22
N GLU A 215 -3.90 -18.40 -14.15
CA GLU A 215 -3.76 -19.79 -14.60
C GLU A 215 -4.55 -20.76 -13.73
N ASP A 216 -4.63 -20.52 -12.42
CA ASP A 216 -5.46 -21.29 -11.48
C ASP A 216 -6.97 -21.07 -11.70
N GLY A 217 -7.35 -20.22 -12.66
CA GLY A 217 -8.75 -19.91 -12.99
C GLY A 217 -9.45 -18.99 -11.97
N ALA A 218 -8.72 -18.53 -10.97
CA ALA A 218 -9.24 -17.62 -9.94
C ALA A 218 -9.45 -16.19 -10.48
N LEU A 219 -8.75 -15.81 -11.57
CA LEU A 219 -8.80 -14.46 -12.16
C LEU A 219 -9.00 -14.51 -13.68
N LYS A 220 -9.96 -13.71 -14.18
CA LYS A 220 -9.98 -13.30 -15.59
C LYS A 220 -9.16 -12.03 -15.75
N PHE A 221 -8.22 -11.99 -16.67
CA PHE A 221 -7.43 -10.79 -16.94
C PHE A 221 -7.74 -10.21 -18.33
N PRO A 222 -8.07 -8.90 -18.44
CA PRO A 222 -8.32 -7.95 -17.34
C PRO A 222 -9.56 -8.33 -16.54
N PRO A 223 -9.57 -8.07 -15.20
CA PRO A 223 -10.76 -8.31 -14.39
C PRO A 223 -11.94 -7.50 -14.90
N PRO A 224 -13.17 -8.04 -14.89
CA PRO A 224 -14.34 -7.29 -15.35
C PRO A 224 -14.57 -6.03 -14.50
N PHE A 225 -14.85 -4.91 -15.15
CA PHE A 225 -15.22 -3.68 -14.44
C PHE A 225 -16.70 -3.78 -14.01
N THR A 226 -16.90 -3.96 -12.72
CA THR A 226 -18.23 -4.09 -12.11
C THR A 226 -18.59 -2.84 -11.31
N PRO A 227 -19.87 -2.59 -10.95
CA PRO A 227 -20.25 -1.46 -10.10
C PRO A 227 -19.48 -1.42 -8.78
N GLN A 228 -19.22 -2.59 -8.14
CA GLN A 228 -18.44 -2.68 -6.91
C GLN A 228 -16.98 -2.26 -7.13
N ILE A 229 -16.40 -2.60 -8.28
CA ILE A 229 -15.05 -2.13 -8.67
C ILE A 229 -15.07 -0.62 -8.87
N GLY A 230 -16.09 -0.06 -9.52
CA GLY A 230 -16.25 1.38 -9.67
C GLY A 230 -16.28 2.11 -8.32
N VAL A 231 -17.02 1.55 -7.33
CA VAL A 231 -17.04 2.08 -5.96
C VAL A 231 -15.67 1.95 -5.29
N ALA A 232 -14.96 0.84 -5.45
CA ALA A 232 -13.62 0.65 -4.91
C ALA A 232 -12.63 1.69 -5.46
N VAL A 233 -12.70 1.97 -6.77
CA VAL A 233 -11.90 3.01 -7.44
C VAL A 233 -12.23 4.40 -6.87
N LEU A 234 -13.51 4.77 -6.79
CA LEU A 234 -13.93 6.05 -6.22
C LEU A 234 -13.52 6.20 -4.76
N LEU A 235 -13.71 5.16 -3.97
CA LEU A 235 -13.35 5.13 -2.56
C LEU A 235 -11.85 5.39 -2.37
N ARG A 236 -11.01 4.75 -3.18
CA ARG A 236 -9.55 4.85 -3.02
C ARG A 236 -8.97 6.10 -3.67
N SER A 237 -9.40 6.42 -4.90
CA SER A 237 -8.80 7.52 -5.66
C SER A 237 -9.36 8.90 -5.32
N LEU A 238 -10.57 8.97 -4.74
CA LEU A 238 -11.25 10.24 -4.47
C LEU A 238 -11.64 10.40 -3.00
N VAL A 239 -12.39 9.43 -2.43
CA VAL A 239 -12.94 9.58 -1.08
C VAL A 239 -11.84 9.60 -0.03
N ALA A 240 -10.87 8.69 -0.09
CA ALA A 240 -9.79 8.61 0.88
C ALA A 240 -8.96 9.91 0.98
N PRO A 241 -8.44 10.49 -0.12
CA PRO A 241 -7.71 11.76 -0.05
C PRO A 241 -8.61 12.93 0.36
N LEU A 242 -9.88 12.99 -0.08
CA LEU A 242 -10.80 14.04 0.32
C LEU A 242 -11.16 13.98 1.81
N VAL A 243 -11.33 12.78 2.36
CA VAL A 243 -11.56 12.62 3.81
C VAL A 243 -10.34 13.10 4.58
N LEU A 244 -9.13 12.68 4.22
CA LEU A 244 -7.92 13.12 4.88
C LEU A 244 -7.76 14.64 4.81
N LEU A 245 -7.88 15.21 3.62
CA LEU A 245 -7.80 16.67 3.42
C LEU A 245 -8.87 17.40 4.22
N GLY A 246 -10.12 16.95 4.16
CA GLY A 246 -11.25 17.61 4.81
C GLY A 246 -11.17 17.64 6.33
N ILE A 247 -10.60 16.59 6.96
CA ILE A 247 -10.46 16.56 8.43
C ILE A 247 -9.16 17.19 8.93
N ALA A 248 -8.10 17.25 8.09
CA ALA A 248 -6.80 17.76 8.52
C ALA A 248 -6.58 19.23 8.17
N ALA A 249 -6.92 19.66 6.95
CA ALA A 249 -6.64 21.01 6.46
C ALA A 249 -7.19 22.16 7.31
N PRO A 250 -8.32 22.03 8.06
CA PRO A 250 -8.75 23.09 8.97
C PRO A 250 -7.84 23.30 10.19
N PHE A 251 -6.95 22.36 10.50
CA PHE A 251 -6.19 22.32 11.74
C PHE A 251 -4.68 22.35 11.56
N ILE A 252 -4.16 21.86 10.43
CA ILE A 252 -2.72 21.71 10.16
C ILE A 252 -2.40 21.98 8.68
N ASP A 253 -1.16 22.33 8.42
CA ASP A 253 -0.57 22.25 7.08
C ASP A 253 -0.19 20.76 6.80
N LEU A 254 -1.12 20.04 6.18
CA LEU A 254 -0.95 18.63 5.92
C LEU A 254 0.25 18.38 5.00
N PRO A 255 1.25 17.57 5.42
CA PRO A 255 2.39 17.24 4.57
C PRO A 255 1.94 16.68 3.20
N GLY A 256 2.49 17.22 2.11
CA GLY A 256 2.13 16.83 0.74
C GLY A 256 2.32 15.33 0.48
N ALA A 257 3.32 14.72 1.11
CA ALA A 257 3.56 13.28 1.04
C ALA A 257 2.42 12.46 1.68
N PHE A 258 1.75 12.98 2.72
CA PHE A 258 0.61 12.29 3.36
C PHE A 258 -0.62 12.32 2.45
N LEU A 259 -0.90 13.48 1.83
CA LEU A 259 -1.99 13.58 0.86
C LEU A 259 -1.72 12.68 -0.37
N LEU A 260 -0.48 12.69 -0.86
CA LEU A 260 -0.08 11.81 -1.95
C LEU A 260 -0.23 10.33 -1.57
N ALA A 261 0.18 9.93 -0.36
CA ALA A 261 0.01 8.56 0.13
C ALA A 261 -1.48 8.15 0.18
N ALA A 262 -2.37 9.09 0.55
CA ALA A 262 -3.81 8.85 0.53
C ALA A 262 -4.39 8.66 -0.87
N THR A 263 -3.73 9.12 -1.95
CA THR A 263 -4.15 8.89 -3.35
C THR A 263 -3.63 7.58 -3.93
N MET A 264 -2.77 6.86 -3.23
CA MET A 264 -2.19 5.62 -3.74
C MET A 264 -3.25 4.55 -3.97
N PRO A 265 -3.09 3.70 -4.99
CA PRO A 265 -4.03 2.62 -5.28
C PRO A 265 -4.10 1.61 -4.14
N ALA A 266 -5.04 0.69 -4.24
CA ALA A 266 -5.24 -0.37 -3.26
C ALA A 266 -3.97 -1.24 -3.10
N GLY A 267 -3.65 -1.59 -1.87
CA GLY A 267 -2.45 -2.36 -1.52
C GLY A 267 -2.57 -3.85 -1.86
N LEU A 268 -1.47 -4.45 -2.28
CA LEU A 268 -1.43 -5.86 -2.68
C LEU A 268 -1.76 -6.86 -1.56
N HIS A 269 -1.54 -6.47 -0.32
CA HIS A 269 -1.83 -7.29 0.85
C HIS A 269 -3.32 -7.69 0.97
N ILE A 270 -4.22 -6.99 0.27
CA ILE A 270 -5.66 -7.28 0.28
C ILE A 270 -5.94 -8.67 -0.29
N VAL A 271 -5.26 -9.08 -1.37
CA VAL A 271 -5.43 -10.43 -1.96
C VAL A 271 -4.96 -11.51 -0.98
N VAL A 272 -3.84 -11.26 -0.30
CA VAL A 272 -3.32 -12.22 0.70
C VAL A 272 -4.33 -12.40 1.85
N LEU A 273 -4.88 -11.30 2.36
CA LEU A 273 -5.92 -11.35 3.40
C LEU A 273 -7.17 -12.08 2.89
N ALA A 274 -7.60 -11.76 1.66
CA ALA A 274 -8.77 -12.40 1.06
C ALA A 274 -8.59 -13.92 0.96
N HIS A 275 -7.41 -14.37 0.58
CA HIS A 275 -7.09 -15.81 0.50
C HIS A 275 -7.10 -16.47 1.87
N VAL A 276 -6.42 -15.88 2.86
CA VAL A 276 -6.26 -16.44 4.21
C VAL A 276 -7.60 -16.53 4.93
N TYR A 277 -8.41 -15.46 4.86
CA TYR A 277 -9.66 -15.35 5.61
C TYR A 277 -10.91 -15.79 4.84
N GLY A 278 -10.78 -16.20 3.57
CA GLY A 278 -11.91 -16.59 2.73
C GLY A 278 -12.83 -15.42 2.42
N LEU A 279 -12.23 -14.28 2.06
CA LEU A 279 -12.94 -13.13 1.47
C LEU A 279 -13.08 -13.33 -0.05
N ASP A 280 -13.63 -12.34 -0.73
CA ASP A 280 -13.81 -12.31 -2.20
C ASP A 280 -12.47 -11.99 -2.89
N VAL A 281 -11.70 -13.02 -3.23
CA VAL A 281 -10.39 -12.91 -3.90
C VAL A 281 -10.49 -12.27 -5.29
N PRO A 282 -11.43 -12.67 -6.19
CA PRO A 282 -11.61 -12.04 -7.48
C PRO A 282 -11.89 -10.53 -7.37
N PHE A 283 -12.74 -10.12 -6.42
CA PHE A 283 -13.02 -8.71 -6.20
C PHE A 283 -11.80 -7.97 -5.65
N ALA A 284 -11.07 -8.56 -4.70
CA ALA A 284 -9.84 -7.97 -4.15
C ALA A 284 -8.79 -7.70 -5.26
N ALA A 285 -8.54 -8.68 -6.11
CA ALA A 285 -7.63 -8.56 -7.23
C ALA A 285 -8.11 -7.54 -8.27
N GLY A 286 -9.40 -7.56 -8.60
CA GLY A 286 -10.02 -6.57 -9.49
C GLY A 286 -9.87 -5.14 -8.96
N ALA A 287 -10.11 -4.93 -7.66
CA ALA A 287 -9.96 -3.63 -7.02
C ALA A 287 -8.51 -3.11 -7.09
N ILE A 288 -7.51 -3.96 -6.85
CA ILE A 288 -6.09 -3.59 -6.97
C ILE A 288 -5.76 -3.18 -8.40
N VAL A 289 -6.12 -4.00 -9.39
CA VAL A 289 -5.82 -3.73 -10.80
C VAL A 289 -6.44 -2.41 -11.22
N TRP A 290 -7.74 -2.22 -11.01
CA TRP A 290 -8.45 -1.04 -11.49
C TRP A 290 -8.06 0.24 -10.74
N THR A 291 -7.85 0.19 -9.42
CA THR A 291 -7.34 1.35 -8.69
C THR A 291 -5.94 1.74 -9.16
N THR A 292 -5.07 0.78 -9.49
CA THR A 292 -3.74 1.05 -10.05
C THR A 292 -3.84 1.64 -11.46
N MET A 293 -4.71 1.09 -12.32
CA MET A 293 -4.94 1.60 -13.68
C MET A 293 -5.48 3.03 -13.70
N VAL A 294 -6.21 3.44 -12.67
CA VAL A 294 -6.72 4.83 -12.54
C VAL A 294 -5.68 5.73 -11.88
N ALA A 295 -5.01 5.27 -10.83
CA ALA A 295 -4.04 6.09 -10.08
C ALA A 295 -2.82 6.46 -10.93
N VAL A 296 -2.28 5.52 -11.72
CA VAL A 296 -1.06 5.77 -12.52
C VAL A 296 -1.22 6.93 -13.51
N PRO A 297 -2.27 7.00 -14.36
CA PRO A 297 -2.49 8.15 -15.23
C PRO A 297 -2.70 9.48 -14.47
N ILE A 298 -3.44 9.46 -13.36
CA ILE A 298 -3.67 10.66 -12.55
C ILE A 298 -2.34 11.20 -12.01
N LEU A 299 -1.51 10.32 -11.46
CA LEU A 299 -0.19 10.70 -10.96
C LEU A 299 0.75 11.19 -12.06
N LEU A 300 0.65 10.63 -13.27
CA LEU A 300 1.38 11.12 -14.44
C LEU A 300 0.97 12.54 -14.79
N VAL A 301 -0.32 12.83 -14.85
CA VAL A 301 -0.83 14.18 -15.15
C VAL A 301 -0.42 15.15 -14.05
N ALA A 302 -0.62 14.77 -12.77
CA ALA A 302 -0.22 15.59 -11.63
C ALA A 302 1.27 15.97 -11.66
N SER A 303 2.14 15.04 -12.05
CA SER A 303 3.59 15.27 -12.10
C SER A 303 4.06 16.20 -13.24
N VAL A 304 3.20 16.55 -14.17
CA VAL A 304 3.49 17.53 -15.25
C VAL A 304 3.04 18.93 -14.81
N ILE A 305 2.13 19.01 -13.85
CA ILE A 305 1.53 20.28 -13.38
C ILE A 305 2.31 20.84 -12.17
N VAL A 306 2.93 19.98 -11.38
CA VAL A 306 3.78 20.34 -10.24
C VAL A 306 5.23 20.43 -10.69
#